data_1fee6c4d6c30d8e945cc878bcf10bdcc
#
_entry.id   1fee6c4d6c30d8e945cc878bcf10bdcc
#
_cell.length_a   1.000
_cell.length_b   1.000
_cell.length_c   1.000
_cell.angle_alpha   90.00
_cell.angle_beta   90.00
_cell.angle_gamma   90.00
#
_symmetry.space_group_name_H-M   'P 1'
#
loop_
_entity.id
_entity.type
_entity.pdbx_description
1 polymer ?
#
loop_
_entity_poly.entity_id
_entity_poly.type
_entity_poly.pdbx_seq_one_letter_code
_entity_poly.pdbx_strand_id
1 'polypeptide(L)'
;MNLVDSSAWLAYFADEPTADFFAEAIEDPEQLVVPSVCIYEVFKVILRERGEDDAFTAVAAMEQGRVVDLDAELAMEAASIGLEEGLAFADSVIFTVAKKHNAAIWTQDSHFSGKTGVRFKAKVK
;
A
#
# COMPACT_ATOMS: atom_id res chain seq x y z
N MET A 1 -12.94 -2.70 4.85
CA MET A 1 -12.04 -2.11 3.83
C MET A 1 -10.63 -2.67 3.99
N ASN A 2 -9.92 -2.74 2.90
CA ASN A 2 -8.53 -3.21 2.86
C ASN A 2 -7.65 -2.14 2.24
N LEU A 3 -6.42 -2.07 2.71
CA LEU A 3 -5.38 -1.22 2.14
C LEU A 3 -4.15 -2.11 1.94
N VAL A 4 -3.69 -2.22 0.71
CA VAL A 4 -2.49 -3.01 0.37
C VAL A 4 -1.33 -2.03 0.26
N ASP A 5 -0.26 -2.23 1.02
CA ASP A 5 0.87 -1.33 0.96
C ASP A 5 1.74 -1.60 -0.28
N SER A 6 2.71 -0.73 -0.52
CA SER A 6 3.54 -0.80 -1.72
C SER A 6 4.31 -2.11 -1.84
N SER A 7 4.82 -2.63 -0.72
CA SER A 7 5.60 -3.88 -0.74
C SER A 7 4.74 -5.07 -1.17
N ALA A 8 3.49 -5.08 -0.75
CA ALA A 8 2.55 -6.14 -1.10
C ALA A 8 2.08 -6.04 -2.55
N TRP A 9 1.83 -4.81 -3.03
CA TRP A 9 1.53 -4.60 -4.45
C TRP A 9 2.66 -5.11 -5.33
N LEU A 10 3.91 -4.78 -4.97
CA LEU A 10 5.08 -5.20 -5.75
C LEU A 10 5.24 -6.72 -5.74
N ALA A 11 5.01 -7.36 -4.60
CA ALA A 11 5.04 -8.83 -4.51
C ALA A 11 3.98 -9.46 -5.42
N TYR A 12 2.79 -8.88 -5.46
CA TYR A 12 1.69 -9.35 -6.30
C TYR A 12 2.06 -9.24 -7.79
N PHE A 13 2.54 -8.09 -8.22
CA PHE A 13 2.89 -7.87 -9.63
C PHE A 13 4.10 -8.70 -10.08
N ALA A 14 5.00 -9.03 -9.16
CA ALA A 14 6.16 -9.86 -9.44
C ALA A 14 5.89 -11.36 -9.30
N ASP A 15 4.65 -11.73 -8.96
CA ASP A 15 4.26 -13.12 -8.72
C ASP A 15 5.18 -13.81 -7.72
N GLU A 16 5.53 -13.09 -6.65
CA GLU A 16 6.35 -13.64 -5.57
C GLU A 16 5.59 -14.68 -4.76
N PRO A 17 6.29 -15.50 -3.92
CA PRO A 17 5.60 -16.52 -3.12
C PRO A 17 4.47 -15.99 -2.21
N THR A 18 4.52 -14.72 -1.83
CA THR A 18 3.48 -14.09 -1.00
C THR A 18 2.29 -13.55 -1.81
N ALA A 19 2.36 -13.57 -3.14
CA ALA A 19 1.34 -12.95 -4.01
C ALA A 19 -0.07 -13.45 -3.73
N ASP A 20 -0.25 -14.75 -3.54
CA ASP A 20 -1.57 -15.34 -3.29
C ASP A 20 -2.20 -14.82 -2.00
N PHE A 21 -1.41 -14.56 -0.98
CA PHE A 21 -1.91 -13.98 0.26
C PHE A 21 -2.51 -12.59 0.02
N PHE A 22 -1.83 -11.76 -0.77
CA PHE A 22 -2.28 -10.40 -1.05
C PHE A 22 -3.38 -10.34 -2.10
N ALA A 23 -3.48 -11.35 -2.96
CA ALA A 23 -4.50 -11.41 -4.00
C ALA A 23 -5.91 -11.33 -3.43
N GLU A 24 -6.13 -11.87 -2.24
CA GLU A 24 -7.44 -11.82 -1.58
C GLU A 24 -7.95 -10.37 -1.44
N ALA A 25 -7.08 -9.45 -1.04
CA ALA A 25 -7.45 -8.04 -0.92
C ALA A 25 -7.45 -7.33 -2.27
N ILE A 26 -6.43 -7.57 -3.09
CA ILE A 26 -6.25 -6.88 -4.37
C ILE A 26 -7.39 -7.18 -5.34
N GLU A 27 -7.87 -8.41 -5.36
CA GLU A 27 -8.90 -8.85 -6.31
C GLU A 27 -10.32 -8.57 -5.83
N ASP A 28 -10.45 -7.76 -4.78
CA ASP A 28 -11.73 -7.26 -4.30
C ASP A 28 -11.69 -5.71 -4.29
N PRO A 29 -11.68 -5.07 -5.47
CA PRO A 29 -11.44 -3.63 -5.57
C PRO A 29 -12.53 -2.76 -4.92
N GLU A 30 -13.74 -3.25 -4.76
CA GLU A 30 -14.81 -2.50 -4.07
C GLU A 30 -14.50 -2.28 -2.59
N GLN A 31 -13.67 -3.13 -2.00
CA GLN A 31 -13.25 -3.03 -0.61
C GLN A 31 -11.82 -2.52 -0.45
N LEU A 32 -11.26 -1.95 -1.51
CA LEU A 32 -9.84 -1.58 -1.55
C LEU A 32 -9.65 -0.07 -1.59
N VAL A 33 -8.88 0.46 -0.64
CA VAL A 33 -8.42 1.86 -0.63
C VAL A 33 -6.96 1.88 -1.07
N VAL A 34 -6.63 2.84 -1.93
CA VAL A 34 -5.29 2.94 -2.52
C VAL A 34 -4.74 4.35 -2.29
N PRO A 35 -3.84 4.53 -1.31
CA PRO A 35 -3.20 5.85 -1.15
C PRO A 35 -2.34 6.17 -2.36
N SER A 36 -2.39 7.42 -2.82
CA SER A 36 -1.59 7.83 -3.99
C SER A 36 -0.08 7.67 -3.77
N VAL A 37 0.39 7.72 -2.52
CA VAL A 37 1.79 7.44 -2.21
C VAL A 37 2.19 6.02 -2.60
N CYS A 38 1.27 5.06 -2.50
CA CYS A 38 1.53 3.68 -2.96
C CYS A 38 1.66 3.63 -4.48
N ILE A 39 0.84 4.40 -5.20
CA ILE A 39 0.96 4.50 -6.65
C ILE A 39 2.34 5.04 -7.03
N TYR A 40 2.80 6.09 -6.35
CA TYR A 40 4.14 6.64 -6.58
C TYR A 40 5.22 5.57 -6.42
N GLU A 41 5.21 4.87 -5.30
CA GLU A 41 6.24 3.89 -4.99
C GLU A 41 6.23 2.70 -5.95
N VAL A 42 5.04 2.18 -6.24
CA VAL A 42 4.89 1.03 -7.15
C VAL A 42 5.29 1.42 -8.58
N PHE A 43 4.79 2.56 -9.06
CA PHE A 43 5.10 3.05 -10.40
C PHE A 43 6.61 3.24 -10.57
N LYS A 44 7.26 3.86 -9.58
CA LYS A 44 8.71 4.13 -9.63
C LYS A 44 9.53 2.85 -9.75
N VAL A 45 9.20 1.83 -8.95
CA VAL A 45 9.95 0.57 -8.97
C VAL A 45 9.75 -0.19 -10.28
N ILE A 46 8.50 -0.30 -10.74
CA ILE A 46 8.22 -1.06 -11.97
C ILE A 46 8.76 -0.32 -13.18
N LEU A 47 8.66 1.01 -13.20
CA LEU A 47 9.23 1.82 -14.28
C LEU A 47 10.74 1.58 -14.40
N ARG A 48 11.44 1.56 -13.29
CA ARG A 48 12.89 1.31 -13.25
C ARG A 48 13.25 -0.10 -13.69
N GLU A 49 12.49 -1.10 -13.27
CA GLU A 49 12.85 -2.51 -13.45
C GLU A 49 12.28 -3.15 -14.71
N ARG A 50 11.12 -2.68 -15.16
CA ARG A 50 10.38 -3.33 -16.26
C ARG A 50 9.97 -2.38 -17.38
N GLY A 51 10.05 -1.07 -17.15
CA GLY A 51 9.71 -0.09 -18.17
C GLY A 51 8.29 0.45 -18.07
N GLU A 52 7.97 1.34 -18.99
CA GLU A 52 6.77 2.18 -18.95
C GLU A 52 5.47 1.39 -19.09
N ASP A 53 5.42 0.46 -20.04
CA ASP A 53 4.18 -0.29 -20.31
C ASP A 53 3.73 -1.09 -19.08
N ASP A 54 4.66 -1.81 -18.44
CA ASP A 54 4.36 -2.57 -17.24
C ASP A 54 3.98 -1.66 -16.08
N ALA A 55 4.63 -0.50 -15.97
CA ALA A 55 4.34 0.46 -14.90
C ALA A 55 2.92 1.02 -15.04
N PHE A 56 2.50 1.41 -16.24
CA PHE A 56 1.14 1.90 -16.47
C PHE A 56 0.09 0.81 -16.28
N THR A 57 0.39 -0.43 -16.66
CA THR A 57 -0.50 -1.56 -16.45
C THR A 57 -0.73 -1.79 -14.95
N ALA A 58 0.34 -1.70 -14.15
CA ALA A 58 0.25 -1.85 -12.69
C ALA A 58 -0.63 -0.76 -12.09
N VAL A 59 -0.41 0.50 -12.48
CA VAL A 59 -1.21 1.63 -11.97
C VAL A 59 -2.68 1.48 -12.34
N ALA A 60 -2.98 1.02 -13.57
CA ALA A 60 -4.36 0.79 -13.98
C ALA A 60 -5.05 -0.24 -13.08
N ALA A 61 -4.33 -1.29 -12.66
CA ALA A 61 -4.86 -2.27 -11.72
C ALA A 61 -5.12 -1.65 -10.35
N MET A 62 -4.20 -0.81 -9.86
CA MET A 62 -4.34 -0.13 -8.58
C MET A 62 -5.54 0.83 -8.58
N GLU A 63 -5.77 1.50 -9.68
CA GLU A 63 -6.86 2.47 -9.82
C GLU A 63 -8.25 1.84 -9.87
N GLN A 64 -8.36 0.53 -9.90
CA GLN A 64 -9.64 -0.17 -9.74
C GLN A 64 -10.18 -0.01 -8.32
N GLY A 65 -9.31 0.20 -7.33
CA GLY A 65 -9.71 0.53 -5.97
C GLY A 65 -10.02 2.01 -5.83
N ARG A 66 -10.35 2.42 -4.62
CA ARG A 66 -10.61 3.82 -4.30
C ARG A 66 -9.30 4.55 -4.02
N VAL A 67 -8.86 5.39 -4.93
CA VAL A 67 -7.63 6.17 -4.76
C VAL A 67 -7.88 7.31 -3.77
N VAL A 68 -6.97 7.45 -2.81
CA VAL A 68 -7.00 8.54 -1.83
C VAL A 68 -5.76 9.40 -2.05
N ASP A 69 -5.98 10.63 -2.51
CA ASP A 69 -4.87 11.55 -2.82
C ASP A 69 -4.28 12.16 -1.54
N LEU A 70 -2.97 12.36 -1.57
CA LEU A 70 -2.27 13.04 -0.49
C LEU A 70 -2.48 14.55 -0.64
N ASP A 71 -3.54 15.05 -0.03
CA ASP A 71 -3.81 16.49 0.03
C ASP A 71 -3.20 17.12 1.28
N ALA A 72 -3.37 18.43 1.45
CA ALA A 72 -2.76 19.15 2.57
C ALA A 72 -3.26 18.66 3.92
N GLU A 73 -4.56 18.39 4.03
CA GLU A 73 -5.14 17.89 5.28
C GLU A 73 -4.56 16.54 5.66
N LEU A 74 -4.53 15.60 4.72
CA LEU A 74 -3.96 14.28 4.95
C LEU A 74 -2.48 14.37 5.27
N ALA A 75 -1.74 15.26 4.59
CA ALA A 75 -0.32 15.45 4.85
C ALA A 75 -0.07 15.86 6.31
N MET A 76 -0.87 16.80 6.83
CA MET A 76 -0.72 17.25 8.22
C MET A 76 -1.11 16.17 9.22
N GLU A 77 -2.19 15.45 8.96
CA GLU A 77 -2.61 14.34 9.83
C GLU A 77 -1.56 13.24 9.86
N ALA A 78 -1.02 12.89 8.68
CA ALA A 78 0.00 11.86 8.57
C ALA A 78 1.29 12.27 9.29
N ALA A 79 1.68 13.55 9.18
CA ALA A 79 2.86 14.05 9.89
C ALA A 79 2.71 13.92 11.40
N SER A 80 1.52 14.26 11.92
CA SER A 80 1.22 14.14 13.35
C SER A 80 1.27 12.70 13.83
N ILE A 81 0.62 11.80 13.09
CA ILE A 81 0.60 10.37 13.42
C ILE A 81 1.99 9.75 13.27
N GLY A 82 2.72 10.14 12.23
CA GLY A 82 4.07 9.67 12.00
C GLY A 82 5.02 10.01 13.14
N LEU A 83 4.88 11.21 13.69
CA LEU A 83 5.68 11.66 14.82
C LEU A 83 5.32 10.84 16.08
N GLU A 84 4.04 10.64 16.33
CA GLU A 84 3.53 9.90 17.47
C GLU A 84 3.90 8.41 17.41
N GLU A 85 3.78 7.79 16.23
CA GLU A 85 4.00 6.36 16.04
C GLU A 85 5.44 6.01 15.64
N GLY A 86 6.27 7.00 15.37
CA GLY A 86 7.64 6.76 14.93
C GLY A 86 7.74 6.21 13.51
N LEU A 87 6.87 6.67 12.60
CA LEU A 87 6.82 6.17 11.23
C LEU A 87 7.49 7.14 10.25
N ALA A 88 8.14 6.58 9.23
CA ALA A 88 8.67 7.35 8.11
C ALA A 88 7.52 7.90 7.25
N PHE A 89 7.84 8.79 6.30
CA PHE A 89 6.84 9.50 5.51
C PHE A 89 5.79 8.60 4.87
N ALA A 90 6.21 7.67 4.01
CA ALA A 90 5.25 6.84 3.28
C ALA A 90 4.41 5.97 4.22
N ASP A 91 5.04 5.36 5.22
CA ASP A 91 4.37 4.53 6.20
C ASP A 91 3.35 5.33 7.01
N SER A 92 3.67 6.58 7.36
CA SER A 92 2.75 7.45 8.10
C SER A 92 1.50 7.78 7.28
N VAL A 93 1.64 8.01 5.99
CA VAL A 93 0.51 8.26 5.08
C VAL A 93 -0.37 7.00 4.98
N ILE A 94 0.25 5.85 4.76
CA ILE A 94 -0.46 4.57 4.65
C ILE A 94 -1.25 4.28 5.93
N PHE A 95 -0.59 4.41 7.07
CA PHE A 95 -1.21 4.16 8.38
C PHE A 95 -2.39 5.10 8.63
N THR A 96 -2.23 6.38 8.30
CA THR A 96 -3.28 7.39 8.49
C THR A 96 -4.48 7.11 7.60
N VAL A 97 -4.26 6.78 6.32
CA VAL A 97 -5.35 6.45 5.39
C VAL A 97 -6.09 5.21 5.89
N ALA A 98 -5.37 4.19 6.35
CA ALA A 98 -5.99 2.99 6.89
C ALA A 98 -6.91 3.30 8.08
N LYS A 99 -6.45 4.13 9.01
CA LYS A 99 -7.25 4.53 10.17
C LYS A 99 -8.50 5.31 9.75
N LYS A 100 -8.35 6.25 8.83
CA LYS A 100 -9.47 7.09 8.38
C LYS A 100 -10.56 6.28 7.67
N HIS A 101 -10.18 5.21 6.98
CA HIS A 101 -11.11 4.37 6.24
C HIS A 101 -11.47 3.08 6.97
N ASN A 102 -10.99 2.91 8.18
CA ASN A 102 -11.17 1.69 8.96
C ASN A 102 -10.77 0.45 8.15
N ALA A 103 -9.60 0.54 7.50
CA ALA A 103 -9.10 -0.49 6.62
C ALA A 103 -8.00 -1.32 7.29
N ALA A 104 -7.98 -2.62 7.00
CA ALA A 104 -6.87 -3.49 7.40
C ALA A 104 -5.71 -3.26 6.44
N ILE A 105 -4.49 -3.13 6.97
CA ILE A 105 -3.28 -2.98 6.16
C ILE A 105 -2.72 -4.37 5.84
N TRP A 106 -2.57 -4.67 4.56
CA TRP A 106 -1.95 -5.91 4.09
C TRP A 106 -0.53 -5.61 3.65
N THR A 107 0.45 -6.25 4.27
CA THR A 107 1.86 -5.89 4.08
C THR A 107 2.79 -7.08 4.28
N GLN A 108 3.95 -7.03 3.62
CA GLN A 108 5.09 -7.87 3.96
C GLN A 108 6.23 -7.07 4.62
N ASP A 109 5.95 -5.80 4.93
CA ASP A 109 6.91 -4.90 5.56
C ASP A 109 6.80 -5.01 7.08
N SER A 110 7.91 -5.32 7.73
CA SER A 110 7.97 -5.48 9.18
C SER A 110 7.69 -4.19 9.96
N HIS A 111 7.75 -3.02 9.30
CA HIS A 111 7.45 -1.73 9.94
C HIS A 111 6.04 -1.68 10.54
N PHE A 112 5.10 -2.40 9.96
CA PHE A 112 3.72 -2.45 10.46
C PHE A 112 3.45 -3.67 11.34
N SER A 113 4.39 -4.60 11.43
CA SER A 113 4.20 -5.84 12.19
C SER A 113 3.87 -5.55 13.65
N GLY A 114 2.87 -6.22 14.19
CA GLY A 114 2.45 -6.05 15.57
C GLY A 114 1.48 -4.91 15.82
N LYS A 115 1.19 -4.07 14.82
CA LYS A 115 0.19 -3.01 14.96
C LYS A 115 -1.21 -3.58 14.75
N THR A 116 -2.19 -3.01 15.46
CA THR A 116 -3.60 -3.43 15.33
C THR A 116 -4.10 -3.18 13.90
N GLY A 117 -4.85 -4.13 13.35
CA GLY A 117 -5.45 -4.00 12.02
C GLY A 117 -4.49 -4.29 10.88
N VAL A 118 -3.37 -4.93 11.16
CA VAL A 118 -2.38 -5.28 10.14
C VAL A 118 -2.43 -6.77 9.83
N ARG A 119 -2.48 -7.11 8.55
CA ARG A 119 -2.36 -8.47 8.04
C ARG A 119 -0.98 -8.62 7.42
N PHE A 120 -0.09 -9.20 8.17
CA PHE A 120 1.32 -9.32 7.81
C PHE A 120 1.64 -10.71 7.28
N LYS A 121 2.41 -10.74 6.19
CA LYS A 121 2.97 -11.98 5.65
C LYS A 121 4.45 -11.71 5.33
N ALA A 122 5.33 -12.42 6.02
CA ALA A 122 6.77 -12.24 5.85
C ALA A 122 7.20 -12.63 4.43
N LYS A 123 8.12 -11.83 3.87
CA LYS A 123 8.73 -12.14 2.58
C LYS A 123 9.47 -13.47 2.66
N VAL A 124 9.26 -14.32 1.67
CA VAL A 124 9.96 -15.61 1.56
C VAL A 124 11.32 -15.39 0.90
N LYS A 125 12.36 -15.87 1.54
CA LYS A 125 13.74 -15.74 1.02
C LYS A 125 14.08 -16.86 0.04
#